data_4976b2874dcded73088b8e8a313b21c9
#
_entry.id   4976b2874dcded73088b8e8a313b21c9
#
_cell.length_a   1.000
_cell.length_b   1.000
_cell.length_c   1.000
_cell.angle_alpha   90.00
_cell.angle_beta   90.00
_cell.angle_gamma   90.00
#
_symmetry.space_group_name_H-M   'P 1'
#
loop_
_entity.id
_entity.type
_entity.pdbx_description
1 polymer ?
#
loop_
_entity_poly.entity_id
_entity_poly.type
_entity_poly.pdbx_seq_one_letter_code
_entity_poly.pdbx_strand_id
1 'polypeptide(L)'
;LWMEQRPGSFEYNGMLGQNVVIYPDMDMVLVTNAGNKELFQDCIMLNIIRKYFPADYHPAEILPEDHLSYGLLKRLCGELENGKNNTLVSSGFRESSLRGGWKRNTASRRNNSVRKYSYRTSVPADFPSGYRSFMQAISGRTYVMEKQHIGITPLFIQVFHNNMTDGISKVSFRYDEGIFYVSFNEGDVVHRLPVGFRKAVNGCVDLHGEHYLVATLGEFTRDENRTPVLKLEITFIEECVKRKAHIFFHEDNEIEIRWNETPGKKMILAGLSSITEELS
;
A
#
# COMPACT_ATOMS: atom_id res chain seq x y z
N LEU A 1 10.57 24.60 -2.61
CA LEU A 1 9.73 25.50 -1.80
C LEU A 1 8.84 26.30 -2.74
N TRP A 2 7.53 26.19 -2.56
CA TRP A 2 6.53 26.88 -3.38
C TRP A 2 5.73 27.85 -2.49
N MET A 3 5.29 28.97 -3.08
CA MET A 3 4.36 29.87 -2.40
C MET A 3 2.96 29.28 -2.49
N GLU A 4 2.28 29.18 -1.34
CA GLU A 4 0.90 28.72 -1.26
C GLU A 4 -0.08 29.86 -1.64
N GLN A 5 -1.32 29.54 -1.96
CA GLN A 5 -2.36 30.54 -2.31
C GLN A 5 -2.67 31.50 -1.15
N ARG A 6 -2.52 31.03 0.09
CA ARG A 6 -2.69 31.85 1.29
C ARG A 6 -1.46 32.75 1.50
N PRO A 7 -1.63 34.08 1.64
CA PRO A 7 -0.50 34.99 1.83
C PRO A 7 0.40 34.61 3.00
N GLY A 8 1.71 34.60 2.77
CA GLY A 8 2.70 34.25 3.80
C GLY A 8 2.84 32.75 4.06
N SER A 9 2.05 31.92 3.41
CA SER A 9 2.10 30.46 3.52
C SER A 9 2.95 29.85 2.41
N PHE A 10 3.53 28.69 2.69
CA PHE A 10 4.39 28.01 1.72
C PHE A 10 4.32 26.50 1.89
N GLU A 11 4.74 25.80 0.84
CA GLU A 11 4.72 24.34 0.81
C GLU A 11 6.04 23.74 0.30
N TYR A 12 6.32 22.54 0.80
CA TYR A 12 7.25 21.61 0.19
C TYR A 12 6.42 20.54 -0.51
N ASN A 13 6.48 20.52 -1.83
CA ASN A 13 5.79 19.53 -2.64
C ASN A 13 6.79 18.43 -3.00
N GLY A 14 6.66 17.29 -2.34
CA GLY A 14 7.49 16.12 -2.58
C GLY A 14 6.85 15.15 -3.56
N MET A 15 7.62 14.17 -3.99
CA MET A 15 7.15 13.14 -4.93
C MET A 15 5.96 12.37 -4.37
N LEU A 16 5.01 12.04 -5.26
CA LEU A 16 3.92 11.09 -5.01
C LEU A 16 2.97 11.48 -3.86
N GLY A 17 2.92 12.78 -3.51
CA GLY A 17 2.01 13.31 -2.49
C GLY A 17 2.58 13.36 -1.08
N GLN A 18 3.90 13.40 -0.97
CA GLN A 18 4.60 13.72 0.27
C GLN A 18 4.74 15.24 0.37
N ASN A 19 3.87 15.89 1.11
CA ASN A 19 3.83 17.35 1.17
C ASN A 19 3.90 17.86 2.61
N VAL A 20 4.47 19.05 2.76
CA VAL A 20 4.38 19.83 3.99
C VAL A 20 3.84 21.20 3.61
N VAL A 21 2.71 21.58 4.19
CA VAL A 21 2.09 22.90 4.00
C VAL A 21 2.16 23.65 5.31
N ILE A 22 2.63 24.87 5.25
CA ILE A 22 2.88 25.70 6.45
C ILE A 22 2.02 26.97 6.33
N TYR A 23 1.19 27.17 7.33
CA TYR A 23 0.34 28.33 7.52
C TYR A 23 0.76 29.08 8.79
N PRO A 24 1.71 30.04 8.69
CA PRO A 24 2.27 30.72 9.87
C PRO A 24 1.21 31.54 10.64
N ASP A 25 0.25 32.11 9.95
CA ASP A 25 -0.80 32.92 10.53
C ASP A 25 -1.85 32.09 11.32
N MET A 26 -1.84 30.78 11.16
CA MET A 26 -2.68 29.84 11.91
C MET A 26 -1.86 28.98 12.89
N ASP A 27 -0.55 29.20 13.00
CA ASP A 27 0.38 28.35 13.76
C ASP A 27 0.18 26.85 13.40
N MET A 28 0.00 26.57 12.11
CA MET A 28 -0.37 25.24 11.63
C MET A 28 0.61 24.70 10.60
N VAL A 29 0.96 23.43 10.76
CA VAL A 29 1.71 22.64 9.78
C VAL A 29 0.89 21.41 9.41
N LEU A 30 0.65 21.24 8.13
CA LEU A 30 -0.01 20.05 7.55
C LEU A 30 1.03 19.19 6.85
N VAL A 31 1.07 17.93 7.20
CA VAL A 31 1.94 16.94 6.56
C VAL A 31 1.09 15.86 5.91
N THR A 32 1.36 15.58 4.63
CA THR A 32 0.78 14.43 3.95
C THR A 32 1.87 13.43 3.60
N ASN A 33 1.55 12.15 3.76
CA ASN A 33 2.39 11.06 3.30
C ASN A 33 1.50 10.10 2.49
N ALA A 34 1.73 10.04 1.19
CA ALA A 34 0.90 9.30 0.27
C ALA A 34 1.72 8.66 -0.86
N GLY A 35 1.14 7.66 -1.51
CA GLY A 35 1.65 7.06 -2.75
C GLY A 35 0.71 7.37 -3.91
N ASN A 36 0.61 8.64 -4.27
CA ASN A 36 -0.22 9.12 -5.36
C ASN A 36 0.32 8.68 -6.73
N LYS A 37 -0.46 8.93 -7.78
CA LYS A 37 -0.01 8.68 -9.15
C LYS A 37 0.76 9.86 -9.76
N GLU A 38 0.64 11.03 -9.18
CA GLU A 38 1.30 12.27 -9.61
C GLU A 38 2.70 12.34 -8.97
N LEU A 39 3.72 12.70 -9.77
CA LEU A 39 5.10 12.83 -9.26
C LEU A 39 5.28 14.06 -8.39
N PHE A 40 4.95 15.25 -8.90
CA PHE A 40 5.11 16.51 -8.15
C PHE A 40 3.87 17.37 -8.31
N GLN A 41 3.46 17.98 -9.23
CA GLN A 41 2.41 18.98 -9.38
C GLN A 41 0.99 18.37 -9.31
N ASP A 42 -0.02 19.22 -9.17
CA ASP A 42 -1.45 18.87 -9.19
C ASP A 42 -1.85 17.78 -8.17
N CYS A 43 -1.17 17.75 -7.04
CA CYS A 43 -1.46 16.78 -6.01
C CYS A 43 -2.90 16.91 -5.49
N ILE A 44 -3.68 15.84 -5.65
CA ILE A 44 -5.07 15.77 -5.17
C ILE A 44 -5.15 16.14 -3.67
N MET A 45 -4.16 15.75 -2.88
CA MET A 45 -4.11 16.05 -1.44
C MET A 45 -3.98 17.55 -1.18
N LEU A 46 -3.15 18.26 -1.94
CA LEU A 46 -3.03 19.71 -1.83
C LEU A 46 -4.35 20.41 -2.19
N ASN A 47 -5.03 19.95 -3.22
CA ASN A 47 -6.34 20.49 -3.60
C ASN A 47 -7.40 20.25 -2.51
N ILE A 48 -7.35 19.11 -1.82
CA ILE A 48 -8.22 18.85 -0.65
C ILE A 48 -7.87 19.79 0.50
N ILE A 49 -6.57 19.95 0.81
CA ILE A 49 -6.10 20.85 1.87
C ILE A 49 -6.59 22.28 1.59
N ARG A 50 -6.37 22.80 0.37
CA ARG A 50 -6.80 24.14 -0.05
C ARG A 50 -8.30 24.34 0.02
N LYS A 51 -9.08 23.28 -0.23
CA LYS A 51 -10.54 23.32 -0.08
C LYS A 51 -10.99 23.51 1.36
N TYR A 52 -10.30 22.89 2.32
CA TYR A 52 -10.66 23.00 3.76
C TYR A 52 -10.00 24.19 4.45
N PHE A 53 -8.89 24.68 3.91
CA PHE A 53 -8.14 25.84 4.42
C PHE A 53 -7.95 26.87 3.29
N PRO A 54 -9.05 27.45 2.76
CA PRO A 54 -8.95 28.49 1.74
C PRO A 54 -8.24 29.74 2.25
N ALA A 55 -7.82 30.61 1.35
CA ALA A 55 -7.00 31.78 1.68
C ALA A 55 -7.65 32.73 2.69
N ASP A 56 -8.96 32.77 2.73
CA ASP A 56 -9.78 33.59 3.64
C ASP A 56 -10.25 32.82 4.89
N TYR A 57 -9.79 31.59 5.09
CA TYR A 57 -10.14 30.83 6.30
C TYR A 57 -9.43 31.42 7.53
N HIS A 58 -10.20 31.78 8.54
CA HIS A 58 -9.71 32.23 9.84
C HIS A 58 -10.30 31.31 10.92
N PRO A 59 -9.47 30.48 11.58
CA PRO A 59 -9.95 29.64 12.67
C PRO A 59 -10.38 30.51 13.85
N ALA A 60 -11.34 30.04 14.64
CA ALA A 60 -11.64 30.63 15.92
C ALA A 60 -10.39 30.49 16.85
N GLU A 61 -10.17 31.48 17.71
CA GLU A 61 -9.04 31.48 18.65
C GLU A 61 -9.03 30.22 19.53
N ILE A 62 -10.21 29.76 19.91
CA ILE A 62 -10.42 28.49 20.61
C ILE A 62 -11.44 27.66 19.82
N LEU A 63 -11.05 26.52 19.33
CA LEU A 63 -11.96 25.59 18.67
C LEU A 63 -12.85 24.93 19.72
N PRO A 64 -14.17 24.88 19.49
CA PRO A 64 -15.09 24.18 20.40
C PRO A 64 -14.78 22.67 20.42
N GLU A 65 -14.94 22.06 21.59
CA GLU A 65 -14.86 20.60 21.69
C GLU A 65 -15.99 19.93 20.90
N ASP A 66 -15.62 19.05 19.96
CA ASP A 66 -16.56 18.23 19.21
C ASP A 66 -16.27 16.74 19.43
N HIS A 67 -16.84 16.21 20.49
CA HIS A 67 -16.66 14.80 20.86
C HIS A 67 -17.25 13.84 19.81
N LEU A 68 -18.25 14.22 19.03
CA LEU A 68 -18.86 13.37 18.00
C LEU A 68 -17.93 13.25 16.81
N SER A 69 -17.42 14.35 16.27
CA SER A 69 -16.47 14.36 15.16
C SER A 69 -15.15 13.69 15.55
N TYR A 70 -14.67 13.92 16.77
CA TYR A 70 -13.50 13.23 17.28
C TYR A 70 -13.69 11.70 17.38
N GLY A 71 -14.85 11.26 17.86
CA GLY A 71 -15.21 9.84 17.91
C GLY A 71 -15.28 9.20 16.52
N LEU A 72 -15.82 9.92 15.55
CA LEU A 72 -15.89 9.50 14.16
C LEU A 72 -14.48 9.38 13.53
N LEU A 73 -13.64 10.40 13.71
CA LEU A 73 -12.26 10.42 13.23
C LEU A 73 -11.47 9.25 13.82
N LYS A 74 -11.56 9.02 15.13
CA LYS A 74 -10.87 7.91 15.79
C LYS A 74 -11.32 6.54 15.26
N ARG A 75 -12.62 6.38 14.97
CA ARG A 75 -13.15 5.16 14.35
C ARG A 75 -12.61 4.99 12.95
N LEU A 76 -12.61 6.04 12.11
CA LEU A 76 -12.07 6.02 10.76
C LEU A 76 -10.60 5.64 10.75
N CYS A 77 -9.78 6.25 11.60
CA CYS A 77 -8.37 5.90 11.74
C CYS A 77 -8.17 4.42 12.12
N GLY A 78 -8.97 3.92 13.07
CA GLY A 78 -8.92 2.51 13.45
C GLY A 78 -9.40 1.55 12.35
N GLU A 79 -10.35 1.96 11.52
CA GLU A 79 -10.79 1.18 10.37
C GLU A 79 -9.71 1.16 9.26
N LEU A 80 -9.04 2.27 9.01
CA LEU A 80 -7.90 2.36 8.08
C LEU A 80 -6.72 1.52 8.55
N GLU A 81 -6.32 1.63 9.81
CA GLU A 81 -5.26 0.84 10.41
C GLU A 81 -5.53 -0.67 10.28
N ASN A 82 -6.78 -1.09 10.44
CA ASN A 82 -7.18 -2.48 10.30
C ASN A 82 -7.50 -2.91 8.86
N GLY A 83 -7.32 -2.06 7.87
CA GLY A 83 -7.55 -2.34 6.44
C GLY A 83 -9.01 -2.67 6.11
N LYS A 84 -9.98 -2.11 6.83
CA LYS A 84 -11.42 -2.37 6.60
C LYS A 84 -12.06 -1.49 5.53
N ASN A 85 -11.32 -0.61 4.88
CA ASN A 85 -11.88 0.50 4.15
C ASN A 85 -11.80 0.47 2.63
N ASN A 86 -12.45 -0.50 2.00
CA ASN A 86 -12.85 -0.27 0.59
C ASN A 86 -14.33 0.12 0.42
N THR A 87 -15.10 0.27 1.50
CA THR A 87 -16.57 0.46 1.42
C THR A 87 -17.05 1.87 1.71
N LEU A 88 -16.23 2.77 2.23
CA LEU A 88 -16.69 4.12 2.62
C LEU A 88 -16.67 5.16 1.50
N VAL A 89 -16.07 4.87 0.36
CA VAL A 89 -16.02 5.83 -0.77
C VAL A 89 -17.26 5.74 -1.67
N SER A 90 -18.07 4.69 -1.56
CA SER A 90 -19.22 4.47 -2.44
C SER A 90 -20.60 4.62 -1.81
N SER A 91 -20.71 4.76 -0.49
CA SER A 91 -22.00 4.97 0.16
C SER A 91 -22.07 6.38 0.75
N GLY A 92 -22.85 7.23 0.10
CA GLY A 92 -23.18 8.56 0.61
C GLY A 92 -23.60 8.49 2.08
N PHE A 93 -23.04 9.36 2.87
CA PHE A 93 -23.28 9.55 4.28
C PHE A 93 -24.82 9.50 4.58
N ARG A 94 -25.30 8.41 5.17
CA ARG A 94 -26.61 8.39 5.83
C ARG A 94 -26.39 8.54 7.32
N GLU A 95 -26.84 9.67 7.81
CA GLU A 95 -26.72 10.19 9.18
C GLU A 95 -27.64 9.47 10.21
N SER A 96 -27.94 8.20 10.04
CA SER A 96 -28.89 7.52 10.91
C SER A 96 -28.38 6.20 11.46
N SER A 97 -27.59 6.26 12.53
CA SER A 97 -27.60 5.23 13.61
C SER A 97 -26.59 5.53 14.73
N LEU A 98 -26.72 6.65 15.39
CA LEU A 98 -26.03 6.92 16.66
C LEU A 98 -27.00 6.70 17.85
N ARG A 99 -27.34 5.43 18.13
CA ARG A 99 -27.89 5.05 19.45
C ARG A 99 -27.31 3.70 19.84
N GLY A 100 -26.31 3.72 20.73
CA GLY A 100 -25.76 2.48 21.31
C GLY A 100 -24.70 2.77 22.37
N GLY A 101 -25.08 2.55 23.63
CA GLY A 101 -24.42 2.92 24.86
C GLY A 101 -22.97 2.49 25.08
N TRP A 102 -22.24 3.35 25.72
CA TRP A 102 -20.86 3.19 26.17
C TRP A 102 -20.76 2.30 27.40
N LYS A 103 -19.97 1.21 27.35
CA LYS A 103 -19.40 0.59 28.53
C LYS A 103 -17.94 1.02 28.67
N ARG A 104 -17.63 1.73 29.75
CA ARG A 104 -16.27 2.07 30.17
C ARG A 104 -15.53 0.78 30.55
N ASN A 105 -14.38 0.53 29.95
CA ASN A 105 -13.38 -0.38 30.51
C ASN A 105 -12.15 0.44 30.89
N THR A 106 -11.89 0.43 32.19
CA THR A 106 -10.77 1.09 32.86
C THR A 106 -9.49 0.30 32.72
N ALA A 107 -8.41 1.05 32.51
CA ALA A 107 -7.01 0.81 32.89
C ALA A 107 -6.31 -0.48 32.44
N SER A 108 -5.31 -0.31 31.62
CA SER A 108 -4.13 -1.17 31.65
C SER A 108 -2.85 -0.35 31.46
N ARG A 109 -1.92 -0.63 32.37
CA ARG A 109 -0.64 0.03 32.60
C ARG A 109 0.26 -0.05 31.35
N ARG A 110 0.94 1.07 31.04
CA ARG A 110 2.08 1.15 30.09
C ARG A 110 3.24 0.32 30.64
N ASN A 111 3.61 -0.74 29.92
CA ASN A 111 4.95 -1.31 29.99
C ASN A 111 5.62 -1.02 28.63
N ASN A 112 6.67 -0.19 28.69
CA ASN A 112 7.60 0.02 27.58
C ASN A 112 8.48 -1.25 27.46
N SER A 113 8.03 -2.21 26.66
CA SER A 113 8.89 -3.27 26.14
C SER A 113 8.92 -3.14 24.62
N VAL A 114 10.13 -3.11 24.08
CA VAL A 114 10.41 -3.22 22.65
C VAL A 114 9.52 -4.34 22.09
N ARG A 115 8.49 -3.98 21.35
CA ARG A 115 7.58 -4.95 20.71
C ARG A 115 8.38 -5.68 19.63
N LYS A 116 8.86 -6.88 19.94
CA LYS A 116 9.11 -7.88 18.90
C LYS A 116 7.79 -8.04 18.15
N TYR A 117 7.76 -7.67 16.90
CA TYR A 117 6.61 -7.89 16.02
C TYR A 117 6.40 -9.38 15.83
N SER A 118 5.66 -9.99 16.74
CA SER A 118 5.11 -11.33 16.57
C SER A 118 3.88 -11.18 15.67
N TYR A 119 4.05 -11.42 14.37
CA TYR A 119 2.95 -11.49 13.41
C TYR A 119 2.11 -12.74 13.71
N ARG A 120 1.17 -12.65 14.64
CA ARG A 120 0.06 -13.59 14.67
C ARG A 120 -0.86 -13.25 13.50
N THR A 121 -0.62 -13.88 12.38
CA THR A 121 -1.53 -13.89 11.23
C THR A 121 -2.75 -14.73 11.58
N SER A 122 -3.72 -14.17 12.28
CA SER A 122 -5.07 -14.72 12.23
C SER A 122 -5.65 -14.34 10.87
N VAL A 123 -5.35 -15.14 9.85
CA VAL A 123 -5.96 -15.01 8.54
C VAL A 123 -7.39 -15.52 8.68
N PRO A 124 -8.42 -14.69 8.47
CA PRO A 124 -9.78 -15.18 8.39
C PRO A 124 -9.86 -16.19 7.25
N ALA A 125 -10.51 -17.32 7.47
CA ALA A 125 -10.73 -18.37 6.49
C ALA A 125 -11.69 -17.96 5.35
N ASP A 126 -11.52 -16.77 4.81
CA ASP A 126 -12.35 -16.15 3.78
C ASP A 126 -11.73 -16.29 2.40
N PHE A 127 -11.49 -17.54 2.01
CA PHE A 127 -11.09 -17.86 0.64
C PHE A 127 -12.27 -17.69 -0.32
N PRO A 128 -12.02 -17.19 -1.55
CA PRO A 128 -13.02 -17.25 -2.61
C PRO A 128 -13.43 -18.70 -2.78
N SER A 129 -14.67 -19.02 -2.50
CA SER A 129 -15.19 -20.40 -2.37
C SER A 129 -15.00 -21.28 -3.61
N GLY A 130 -14.74 -20.67 -4.78
CA GLY A 130 -14.50 -21.39 -6.05
C GLY A 130 -13.04 -21.74 -6.35
N TYR A 131 -12.06 -21.26 -5.58
CA TYR A 131 -10.62 -21.44 -5.90
C TYR A 131 -9.85 -22.27 -4.89
N ARG A 132 -10.48 -22.73 -3.82
CA ARG A 132 -9.80 -23.51 -2.78
C ARG A 132 -9.19 -24.80 -3.33
N SER A 133 -9.92 -25.54 -4.16
CA SER A 133 -9.42 -26.75 -4.83
C SER A 133 -8.25 -26.45 -5.75
N PHE A 134 -8.29 -25.34 -6.48
CA PHE A 134 -7.20 -24.89 -7.33
C PHE A 134 -5.96 -24.54 -6.52
N MET A 135 -6.10 -23.76 -5.44
CA MET A 135 -4.98 -23.43 -4.54
C MET A 135 -4.33 -24.68 -3.94
N GLN A 136 -5.15 -25.69 -3.57
CA GLN A 136 -4.65 -26.97 -3.09
C GLN A 136 -3.92 -27.74 -4.20
N ALA A 137 -4.43 -27.69 -5.42
CA ALA A 137 -3.82 -28.39 -6.56
C ALA A 137 -2.46 -27.80 -6.97
N ILE A 138 -2.24 -26.48 -6.81
CA ILE A 138 -0.94 -25.84 -7.10
C ILE A 138 -0.02 -25.80 -5.88
N SER A 139 -0.53 -26.15 -4.70
CA SER A 139 0.27 -26.18 -3.46
C SER A 139 1.39 -27.20 -3.54
N GLY A 140 2.61 -26.77 -3.20
CA GLY A 140 3.82 -27.59 -3.32
C GLY A 140 4.46 -27.59 -4.70
N ARG A 141 3.83 -26.96 -5.70
CA ARG A 141 4.43 -26.85 -7.04
C ARG A 141 5.46 -25.72 -7.07
N THR A 142 6.51 -25.98 -7.85
CA THR A 142 7.57 -25.01 -8.16
C THR A 142 7.69 -24.90 -9.67
N TYR A 143 7.67 -23.69 -10.16
CA TYR A 143 7.79 -23.36 -11.57
C TYR A 143 9.15 -22.69 -11.79
N VAL A 144 9.92 -23.23 -12.72
CA VAL A 144 11.20 -22.64 -13.12
C VAL A 144 10.92 -21.63 -14.22
N MET A 145 11.44 -20.42 -14.04
CA MET A 145 11.29 -19.34 -15.00
C MET A 145 12.51 -19.24 -15.89
N GLU A 146 12.33 -18.91 -17.16
CA GLU A 146 13.45 -18.38 -17.93
C GLU A 146 14.01 -17.16 -17.21
N LYS A 147 15.34 -17.01 -17.21
CA LYS A 147 16.01 -15.93 -16.50
C LYS A 147 15.44 -14.58 -16.91
N GLN A 148 14.66 -13.99 -16.02
CA GLN A 148 14.05 -12.67 -16.21
C GLN A 148 14.88 -11.64 -15.46
N HIS A 149 15.11 -10.49 -16.10
CA HIS A 149 15.72 -9.32 -15.45
C HIS A 149 14.69 -8.52 -14.62
N ILE A 150 13.59 -9.16 -14.23
CA ILE A 150 12.49 -8.56 -13.49
C ILE A 150 12.29 -9.35 -12.21
N GLY A 151 12.33 -8.65 -11.08
CA GLY A 151 12.11 -9.21 -9.76
C GLY A 151 10.88 -8.62 -9.05
N ILE A 152 10.78 -8.92 -7.78
CA ILE A 152 9.75 -8.32 -6.93
C ILE A 152 10.07 -6.86 -6.58
N THR A 153 11.34 -6.45 -6.71
CA THR A 153 11.80 -5.08 -6.43
C THR A 153 11.24 -4.10 -7.47
N PRO A 154 10.41 -3.12 -7.08
CA PRO A 154 9.93 -2.10 -7.99
C PRO A 154 11.05 -1.24 -8.57
N LEU A 155 10.88 -0.75 -9.81
CA LEU A 155 11.86 0.11 -10.46
C LEU A 155 12.19 1.37 -9.64
N PHE A 156 11.20 1.91 -8.92
CA PHE A 156 11.42 3.05 -8.02
C PHE A 156 12.51 2.74 -6.98
N ILE A 157 12.41 1.62 -6.28
CA ILE A 157 13.41 1.19 -5.29
C ILE A 157 14.75 0.93 -5.97
N GLN A 158 14.74 0.28 -7.14
CA GLN A 158 15.99 0.01 -7.88
C GLN A 158 16.76 1.29 -8.22
N VAL A 159 16.05 2.34 -8.62
CA VAL A 159 16.66 3.59 -9.06
C VAL A 159 17.02 4.51 -7.88
N PHE A 160 16.08 4.72 -6.96
CA PHE A 160 16.26 5.71 -5.90
C PHE A 160 16.99 5.17 -4.66
N HIS A 161 16.95 3.85 -4.42
CA HIS A 161 17.70 3.20 -3.34
C HIS A 161 18.92 2.43 -3.85
N ASN A 162 19.17 2.45 -5.17
CA ASN A 162 20.25 1.68 -5.80
C ASN A 162 20.21 0.18 -5.45
N ASN A 163 18.99 -0.36 -5.28
CA ASN A 163 18.77 -1.75 -4.87
C ASN A 163 18.25 -2.56 -6.05
N MET A 164 19.17 -3.08 -6.85
CA MET A 164 18.88 -3.74 -8.13
C MET A 164 18.35 -5.17 -7.93
N THR A 165 17.45 -5.59 -8.82
CA THR A 165 16.92 -6.96 -8.83
C THR A 165 17.90 -7.95 -9.45
N ASP A 166 17.99 -9.16 -8.88
CA ASP A 166 18.71 -10.29 -9.47
C ASP A 166 17.87 -11.06 -10.51
N GLY A 167 16.58 -10.73 -10.58
CA GLY A 167 15.61 -11.42 -11.43
C GLY A 167 15.11 -12.73 -10.83
N ILE A 168 13.84 -13.05 -11.14
CA ILE A 168 13.19 -14.24 -10.62
C ILE A 168 13.59 -15.47 -11.43
N SER A 169 14.05 -16.50 -10.74
CA SER A 169 14.42 -17.79 -11.32
C SER A 169 13.37 -18.87 -11.09
N LYS A 170 12.64 -18.82 -9.98
CA LYS A 170 11.61 -19.79 -9.61
C LYS A 170 10.44 -19.11 -8.90
N VAL A 171 9.25 -19.67 -9.09
CA VAL A 171 8.05 -19.31 -8.32
C VAL A 171 7.43 -20.56 -7.76
N SER A 172 7.07 -20.54 -6.49
CA SER A 172 6.39 -21.65 -5.85
C SER A 172 5.19 -21.21 -5.05
N PHE A 173 4.24 -22.11 -4.89
CA PHE A 173 2.99 -21.86 -4.17
C PHE A 173 2.84 -22.87 -3.05
N ARG A 174 2.33 -22.41 -1.91
CA ARG A 174 2.04 -23.29 -0.77
C ARG A 174 0.79 -22.84 -0.05
N TYR A 175 -0.11 -23.77 0.17
CA TYR A 175 -1.25 -23.60 1.06
C TYR A 175 -0.97 -24.38 2.34
N ASP A 176 -0.87 -23.67 3.46
CA ASP A 176 -0.46 -24.22 4.75
C ASP A 176 -1.23 -23.51 5.88
N GLU A 177 -1.81 -24.29 6.80
CA GLU A 177 -2.56 -23.79 7.96
C GLU A 177 -3.59 -22.68 7.65
N GLY A 178 -4.24 -22.74 6.49
CA GLY A 178 -5.22 -21.72 6.08
C GLY A 178 -4.62 -20.49 5.44
N ILE A 179 -3.31 -20.43 5.25
CA ILE A 179 -2.62 -19.32 4.59
C ILE A 179 -2.09 -19.80 3.23
N PHE A 180 -2.28 -18.98 2.22
CA PHE A 180 -1.69 -19.20 0.90
C PHE A 180 -0.43 -18.35 0.77
N TYR A 181 0.66 -18.98 0.36
CA TYR A 181 1.95 -18.34 0.17
C TYR A 181 2.36 -18.39 -1.29
N VAL A 182 2.93 -17.29 -1.76
CA VAL A 182 3.70 -17.24 -3.00
C VAL A 182 5.15 -16.99 -2.63
N SER A 183 6.05 -17.79 -3.18
CA SER A 183 7.50 -17.61 -2.97
C SER A 183 8.17 -17.32 -4.30
N PHE A 184 9.01 -16.31 -4.33
CA PHE A 184 9.84 -15.91 -5.46
C PHE A 184 11.31 -16.14 -5.11
N ASN A 185 12.01 -16.94 -5.92
CA ASN A 185 13.47 -17.07 -5.81
C ASN A 185 14.10 -15.99 -6.67
N GLU A 186 14.83 -15.08 -6.05
CA GLU A 186 15.55 -13.98 -6.70
C GLU A 186 17.00 -14.01 -6.19
N GLY A 187 17.95 -14.26 -7.09
CA GLY A 187 19.32 -14.58 -6.68
C GLY A 187 19.36 -15.77 -5.70
N ASP A 188 20.04 -15.57 -4.59
CA ASP A 188 20.16 -16.56 -3.50
C ASP A 188 19.06 -16.43 -2.44
N VAL A 189 18.15 -15.47 -2.59
CA VAL A 189 17.10 -15.18 -1.61
C VAL A 189 15.76 -15.77 -2.05
N VAL A 190 14.96 -16.24 -1.09
CA VAL A 190 13.59 -16.69 -1.30
C VAL A 190 12.64 -15.75 -0.56
N HIS A 191 11.91 -14.94 -1.32
CA HIS A 191 10.89 -14.07 -0.78
C HIS A 191 9.58 -14.83 -0.63
N ARG A 192 9.26 -15.24 0.58
CA ARG A 192 8.01 -15.95 0.88
C ARG A 192 6.94 -14.99 1.40
N LEU A 193 5.91 -14.73 0.60
CA LEU A 193 4.85 -13.78 0.86
C LEU A 193 3.54 -14.48 1.24
N PRO A 194 2.97 -14.19 2.41
CA PRO A 194 1.61 -14.60 2.71
C PRO A 194 0.62 -13.78 1.88
N VAL A 195 -0.39 -14.40 1.29
CA VAL A 195 -1.36 -13.74 0.40
C VAL A 195 -2.72 -13.66 1.07
N GLY A 196 -3.23 -12.45 1.24
CA GLY A 196 -4.62 -12.22 1.62
C GLY A 196 -5.52 -12.09 0.39
N PHE A 197 -6.79 -12.57 0.48
CA PHE A 197 -7.72 -12.55 -0.67
C PHE A 197 -8.86 -11.53 -0.54
N ARG A 198 -9.16 -11.08 0.67
CA ARG A 198 -10.14 -10.01 0.92
C ARG A 198 -9.50 -8.81 1.61
N LYS A 199 -8.46 -9.09 2.36
CA LYS A 199 -7.69 -8.13 3.10
C LYS A 199 -6.22 -8.44 2.85
N ALA A 200 -5.41 -7.41 2.62
CA ALA A 200 -3.97 -7.57 2.50
C ALA A 200 -3.38 -8.14 3.79
N VAL A 201 -2.35 -8.96 3.66
CA VAL A 201 -1.61 -9.56 4.77
C VAL A 201 -0.19 -9.04 4.76
N ASN A 202 0.28 -8.61 5.92
CA ASN A 202 1.62 -8.08 6.05
C ASN A 202 2.66 -9.20 6.01
N GLY A 203 3.76 -8.92 5.35
CA GLY A 203 4.96 -9.74 5.25
C GLY A 203 6.20 -8.85 5.27
N CYS A 204 7.36 -9.48 5.14
CA CYS A 204 8.62 -8.77 5.02
C CYS A 204 9.41 -9.39 3.86
N VAL A 205 10.12 -8.56 3.12
CA VAL A 205 11.09 -8.97 2.10
C VAL A 205 12.45 -8.41 2.46
N ASP A 206 13.48 -9.20 2.21
CA ASP A 206 14.87 -8.78 2.30
C ASP A 206 15.39 -8.52 0.89
N LEU A 207 15.78 -7.30 0.60
CA LEU A 207 16.35 -6.90 -0.67
C LEU A 207 17.81 -6.50 -0.41
N HIS A 208 18.74 -7.42 -0.60
CA HIS A 208 20.17 -7.23 -0.38
C HIS A 208 20.54 -6.70 1.02
N GLY A 209 19.87 -7.24 2.06
CA GLY A 209 20.08 -6.84 3.46
C GLY A 209 19.22 -5.67 3.92
N GLU A 210 18.46 -5.06 3.06
CA GLU A 210 17.44 -4.09 3.42
C GLU A 210 16.09 -4.76 3.60
N HIS A 211 15.48 -4.57 4.76
CA HIS A 211 14.21 -5.19 5.11
C HIS A 211 13.04 -4.24 4.82
N TYR A 212 12.14 -4.64 3.94
CA TYR A 212 10.93 -3.88 3.60
C TYR A 212 9.70 -4.57 4.14
N LEU A 213 8.86 -3.81 4.83
CA LEU A 213 7.53 -4.26 5.22
C LEU A 213 6.60 -4.17 4.01
N VAL A 214 5.94 -5.28 3.69
CA VAL A 214 5.02 -5.35 2.55
C VAL A 214 3.64 -5.81 2.97
N ALA A 215 2.61 -5.38 2.26
CA ALA A 215 1.27 -5.90 2.35
C ALA A 215 0.88 -6.57 1.03
N THR A 216 0.48 -7.84 1.10
CA THR A 216 0.20 -8.65 -0.09
C THR A 216 -1.28 -8.97 -0.18
N LEU A 217 -1.89 -8.62 -1.33
CA LEU A 217 -3.27 -8.92 -1.67
C LEU A 217 -3.32 -9.72 -2.97
N GLY A 218 -4.09 -10.80 -2.98
CA GLY A 218 -4.31 -11.65 -4.12
C GLY A 218 -5.76 -11.71 -4.56
N GLU A 219 -5.98 -11.92 -5.84
CA GLU A 219 -7.28 -12.20 -6.42
C GLU A 219 -7.13 -13.29 -7.48
N PHE A 220 -7.91 -14.39 -7.35
CA PHE A 220 -8.02 -15.36 -8.43
C PHE A 220 -9.13 -14.96 -9.40
N THR A 221 -8.82 -15.01 -10.69
CA THR A 221 -9.74 -14.73 -11.79
C THR A 221 -9.47 -15.69 -12.94
N ARG A 222 -10.15 -15.48 -14.07
CA ARG A 222 -9.87 -16.16 -15.34
C ARG A 222 -9.74 -15.11 -16.43
N ASP A 223 -8.86 -15.36 -17.38
CA ASP A 223 -8.77 -14.56 -18.60
C ASP A 223 -9.89 -14.91 -19.61
N GLU A 224 -9.84 -14.31 -20.79
CA GLU A 224 -10.79 -14.54 -21.87
C GLU A 224 -10.79 -16.00 -22.37
N ASN A 225 -9.63 -16.67 -22.26
CA ASN A 225 -9.44 -18.08 -22.64
C ASN A 225 -9.76 -19.04 -21.48
N ARG A 226 -10.31 -18.52 -20.37
CA ARG A 226 -10.59 -19.24 -19.11
C ARG A 226 -9.35 -19.75 -18.38
N THR A 227 -8.16 -19.32 -18.75
CA THR A 227 -6.92 -19.61 -18.03
C THR A 227 -7.01 -19.04 -16.61
N PRO A 228 -6.74 -19.83 -15.56
CA PRO A 228 -6.68 -19.30 -14.20
C PRO A 228 -5.57 -18.26 -14.07
N VAL A 229 -5.86 -17.14 -13.41
CA VAL A 229 -4.93 -16.04 -13.19
C VAL A 229 -4.94 -15.66 -11.72
N LEU A 230 -3.78 -15.63 -11.09
CA LEU A 230 -3.59 -14.98 -9.80
C LEU A 230 -3.08 -13.56 -10.06
N LYS A 231 -3.90 -12.56 -9.73
CA LYS A 231 -3.48 -11.17 -9.63
C LYS A 231 -2.94 -10.95 -8.23
N LEU A 232 -1.69 -10.56 -8.13
CA LEU A 232 -0.99 -10.31 -6.88
C LEU A 232 -0.57 -8.85 -6.82
N GLU A 233 -0.92 -8.15 -5.74
CA GLU A 233 -0.46 -6.82 -5.43
C GLU A 233 0.43 -6.88 -4.18
N ILE A 234 1.67 -6.41 -4.30
CA ILE A 234 2.65 -6.31 -3.23
C ILE A 234 2.86 -4.81 -3.00
N THR A 235 2.34 -4.29 -1.90
CA THR A 235 2.49 -2.89 -1.51
C THR A 235 3.66 -2.79 -0.54
N PHE A 236 4.67 -2.02 -0.88
CA PHE A 236 5.76 -1.67 0.03
C PHE A 236 5.26 -0.56 0.94
N ILE A 237 5.05 -0.88 2.22
CA ILE A 237 4.28 -0.01 3.15
C ILE A 237 5.09 1.24 3.53
N GLU A 238 6.40 1.10 3.62
CA GLU A 238 7.33 2.18 3.97
C GLU A 238 7.67 3.06 2.76
N GLU A 239 7.30 2.57 1.58
CA GLU A 239 7.52 3.23 0.31
C GLU A 239 6.19 3.54 -0.39
N CYS A 240 6.19 4.52 -1.27
CA CYS A 240 5.00 4.86 -2.04
C CYS A 240 4.83 4.00 -3.31
N VAL A 241 5.23 2.73 -3.25
CA VAL A 241 5.30 1.87 -4.43
C VAL A 241 4.57 0.55 -4.25
N LYS A 242 4.08 0.05 -5.38
CA LYS A 242 3.41 -1.24 -5.46
C LYS A 242 3.95 -2.05 -6.63
N ARG A 243 4.21 -3.32 -6.41
CA ARG A 243 4.49 -4.29 -7.45
C ARG A 243 3.25 -5.13 -7.73
N LYS A 244 2.91 -5.32 -8.99
CA LYS A 244 1.75 -6.12 -9.42
C LYS A 244 2.22 -7.24 -10.32
N ALA A 245 1.81 -8.46 -10.02
CA ALA A 245 2.05 -9.63 -10.84
C ALA A 245 0.72 -10.26 -11.27
N HIS A 246 0.54 -10.50 -12.55
CA HIS A 246 -0.52 -11.36 -13.07
C HIS A 246 0.12 -12.68 -13.46
N ILE A 247 -0.18 -13.73 -12.70
CA ILE A 247 0.39 -15.06 -12.87
C ILE A 247 -0.67 -15.93 -13.56
N PHE A 248 -0.42 -16.29 -14.81
CA PHE A 248 -1.26 -17.14 -15.64
C PHE A 248 -0.81 -18.58 -15.49
N PHE A 249 -1.74 -19.50 -15.25
CA PHE A 249 -1.45 -20.94 -15.08
C PHE A 249 -1.89 -21.69 -16.32
N HIS A 250 -0.94 -22.16 -17.12
CA HIS A 250 -1.18 -22.90 -18.35
C HIS A 250 -1.35 -24.40 -18.10
N GLU A 251 -1.91 -25.13 -19.07
CA GLU A 251 -2.24 -26.55 -18.93
C GLU A 251 -1.00 -27.43 -18.81
N ASP A 252 0.10 -27.05 -19.47
CA ASP A 252 1.37 -27.80 -19.51
C ASP A 252 2.21 -27.66 -18.23
N ASN A 253 1.59 -27.28 -17.11
CA ASN A 253 2.27 -27.00 -15.84
C ASN A 253 3.29 -25.88 -15.95
N GLU A 254 3.03 -24.91 -16.80
CA GLU A 254 3.80 -23.69 -16.99
C GLU A 254 3.06 -22.49 -16.43
N ILE A 255 3.82 -21.44 -16.09
CA ILE A 255 3.26 -20.15 -15.72
C ILE A 255 3.88 -19.04 -16.55
N GLU A 256 3.05 -18.04 -16.86
CA GLU A 256 3.50 -16.75 -17.40
C GLU A 256 3.25 -15.68 -16.34
N ILE A 257 4.21 -14.78 -16.14
CA ILE A 257 4.05 -13.66 -15.21
C ILE A 257 4.16 -12.35 -15.96
N ARG A 258 3.09 -11.55 -15.90
CA ARG A 258 3.10 -10.17 -16.41
C ARG A 258 3.20 -9.21 -15.26
N TRP A 259 4.27 -8.42 -15.27
CA TRP A 259 4.58 -7.46 -14.24
C TRP A 259 4.10 -6.06 -14.58
N ASN A 260 3.61 -5.36 -13.55
CA ASN A 260 3.33 -3.94 -13.58
C ASN A 260 3.69 -3.32 -12.22
N GLU A 261 3.70 -2.01 -12.14
CA GLU A 261 4.04 -1.30 -10.90
C GLU A 261 3.36 0.06 -10.82
N THR A 262 3.29 0.60 -9.62
CA THR A 262 2.82 1.95 -9.35
C THR A 262 3.85 2.61 -8.41
N PRO A 263 4.42 3.77 -8.76
CA PRO A 263 4.27 4.50 -10.03
C PRO A 263 4.80 3.70 -11.22
N GLY A 264 4.16 3.87 -12.40
CA GLY A 264 4.54 3.14 -13.60
C GLY A 264 5.88 3.61 -14.19
N LYS A 265 6.59 2.70 -14.88
CA LYS A 265 7.90 2.97 -15.50
C LYS A 265 7.98 4.30 -16.28
N LYS A 266 6.94 4.62 -17.08
CA LYS A 266 6.92 5.87 -17.87
C LYS A 266 6.97 7.11 -16.98
N MET A 267 6.29 7.07 -15.83
CA MET A 267 6.25 8.17 -14.88
C MET A 267 7.60 8.33 -14.17
N ILE A 268 8.23 7.24 -13.75
CA ILE A 268 9.55 7.27 -13.12
C ILE A 268 10.58 7.86 -14.09
N LEU A 269 10.57 7.41 -15.35
CA LEU A 269 11.50 7.92 -16.37
C LEU A 269 11.25 9.40 -16.69
N ALA A 270 9.98 9.84 -16.76
CA ALA A 270 9.66 11.25 -16.98
C ALA A 270 10.16 12.14 -15.82
N GLY A 271 9.99 11.68 -14.57
CA GLY A 271 10.51 12.41 -13.41
C GLY A 271 12.04 12.49 -13.38
N LEU A 272 12.72 11.43 -13.76
CA LEU A 272 14.19 11.45 -13.89
C LEU A 272 14.65 12.42 -14.98
N SER A 273 13.97 12.46 -16.12
CA SER A 273 14.30 13.38 -17.22
C SER A 273 14.13 14.85 -16.80
N SER A 274 13.05 15.19 -16.08
CA SER A 274 12.86 16.56 -15.60
C SER A 274 13.94 17.00 -14.62
N ILE A 275 14.40 16.12 -13.73
CA ILE A 275 15.50 16.42 -12.79
C ILE A 275 16.82 16.66 -13.55
N THR A 276 17.09 15.89 -14.60
CA THR A 276 18.32 16.04 -15.38
C THR A 276 18.32 17.30 -16.25
N GLU A 277 17.16 17.74 -16.74
CA GLU A 277 17.00 19.00 -17.49
C GLU A 277 17.17 20.24 -16.59
N GLU A 278 16.74 20.17 -15.32
CA GLU A 278 16.96 21.26 -14.36
C GLU A 278 18.41 21.39 -13.89
N LEU A 279 19.22 20.33 -14.02
CA LEU A 279 20.63 20.31 -13.62
C LEU A 279 21.60 20.64 -14.76
N SER A 280 21.12 20.75 -15.99
CA SER A 280 21.88 21.07 -17.19
C SER A 280 21.77 22.54 -17.57
#